data_7658103dc8555161e2a4238a532b8b58
#
_entry.id   7658103dc8555161e2a4238a532b8b58
#
_cell.length_a   1.000
_cell.length_b   1.000
_cell.length_c   1.000
_cell.angle_alpha   90.00
_cell.angle_beta   90.00
_cell.angle_gamma   90.00
#
_symmetry.space_group_name_H-M   'P 1'
#
loop_
_entity.id
_entity.type
_entity.pdbx_description
1 polymer ?
#
loop_
_entity_poly.entity_id
_entity_poly.type
_entity_poly.pdbx_seq_one_letter_code
_entity_poly.pdbx_strand_id
1 'polypeptide(L)'
;MENQKNDNLNLLEAVVQNTEMGKNTLEQIVPMTDDVQFKAELLRQRNVYHQLNQEAHTAIEACGGIAQGQSAMAKLNTKMGISMKTLTDKSTRNLAEMLTQGSGMGVVDCVKAQKDYPNAAPGAKRLAQRLQEFQEDSRVKLEQFL
;
A
#
# COMPACT_ATOMS: atom_id res chain seq x y z
N MET A 1 0.51 -26.16 11.90
CA MET A 1 -0.37 -25.27 12.71
C MET A 1 0.36 -24.01 13.14
N GLU A 2 1.51 -24.16 13.77
CA GLU A 2 2.32 -22.99 14.15
C GLU A 2 2.85 -22.24 12.93
N ASN A 3 3.26 -22.96 11.86
CA ASN A 3 3.69 -22.34 10.60
C ASN A 3 2.55 -21.54 9.96
N GLN A 4 1.33 -22.08 9.99
CA GLN A 4 0.17 -21.37 9.46
C GLN A 4 -0.11 -20.10 10.25
N LYS A 5 -0.03 -20.15 11.58
CA LYS A 5 -0.28 -18.99 12.44
C LYS A 5 0.77 -17.90 12.20
N ASN A 6 2.05 -18.26 12.12
CA ASN A 6 3.14 -17.33 11.89
C ASN A 6 3.05 -16.71 10.49
N ASP A 7 2.83 -17.54 9.47
CA ASP A 7 2.68 -17.05 8.09
C ASP A 7 1.46 -16.15 7.97
N ASN A 8 0.36 -16.50 8.64
CA ASN A 8 -0.85 -15.70 8.62
C ASN A 8 -0.60 -14.30 9.17
N LEU A 9 0.02 -14.19 10.35
CA LEU A 9 0.36 -12.91 10.95
C LEU A 9 1.34 -12.13 10.09
N ASN A 10 2.37 -12.79 9.57
CA ASN A 10 3.38 -12.13 8.75
C ASN A 10 2.81 -11.61 7.43
N LEU A 11 1.93 -12.37 6.79
CA LEU A 11 1.29 -11.92 5.55
C LEU A 11 0.35 -10.73 5.82
N LEU A 12 -0.46 -10.82 6.87
CA LEU A 12 -1.35 -9.71 7.26
C LEU A 12 -0.55 -8.46 7.62
N GLU A 13 0.57 -8.62 8.32
CA GLU A 13 1.46 -7.51 8.66
C GLU A 13 2.04 -6.85 7.42
N ALA A 14 2.42 -7.66 6.41
CA ALA A 14 2.89 -7.15 5.13
C ALA A 14 1.80 -6.31 4.43
N VAL A 15 0.55 -6.75 4.51
CA VAL A 15 -0.59 -5.98 3.96
C VAL A 15 -0.76 -4.66 4.71
N VAL A 16 -0.68 -4.68 6.04
CA VAL A 16 -0.77 -3.46 6.86
C VAL A 16 0.30 -2.46 6.45
N GLN A 17 1.55 -2.90 6.36
CA GLN A 17 2.68 -2.02 5.99
C GLN A 17 2.51 -1.43 4.60
N ASN A 18 2.14 -2.24 3.64
CA ASN A 18 1.94 -1.83 2.25
C ASN A 18 0.81 -0.81 2.13
N THR A 19 -0.34 -1.07 2.77
CA THR A 19 -1.50 -0.19 2.71
C THR A 19 -1.27 1.13 3.45
N GLU A 20 -0.58 1.11 4.58
CA GLU A 20 -0.23 2.33 5.30
C GLU A 20 0.70 3.21 4.47
N MET A 21 1.69 2.61 3.83
CA MET A 21 2.61 3.34 2.96
C MET A 21 1.88 3.98 1.79
N GLY A 22 1.01 3.23 1.11
CA GLY A 22 0.23 3.74 -0.01
C GLY A 22 -0.69 4.87 0.40
N LYS A 23 -1.42 4.69 1.48
CA LYS A 23 -2.33 5.70 2.03
C LYS A 23 -1.58 6.98 2.40
N ASN A 24 -0.48 6.85 3.15
CA ASN A 24 0.29 8.01 3.59
C ASN A 24 0.92 8.77 2.43
N THR A 25 1.40 8.06 1.42
CA THR A 25 1.95 8.69 0.21
C THR A 25 0.88 9.51 -0.50
N LEU A 26 -0.31 8.95 -0.69
CA LEU A 26 -1.42 9.67 -1.33
C LEU A 26 -1.85 10.88 -0.52
N GLU A 27 -1.91 10.77 0.80
CA GLU A 27 -2.25 11.90 1.67
C GLU A 27 -1.24 13.04 1.56
N GLN A 28 0.03 12.73 1.32
CA GLN A 28 1.06 13.75 1.10
C GLN A 28 0.94 14.40 -0.28
N ILE A 29 0.54 13.65 -1.30
CA ILE A 29 0.49 14.15 -2.68
C ILE A 29 -0.80 14.91 -2.98
N VAL A 30 -1.94 14.51 -2.42
CA VAL A 30 -3.24 15.16 -2.69
C VAL A 30 -3.17 16.69 -2.56
N PRO A 31 -2.59 17.27 -1.48
CA PRO A 31 -2.53 18.72 -1.37
C PRO A 31 -1.59 19.40 -2.37
N MET A 32 -0.75 18.64 -3.07
CA MET A 32 0.23 19.18 -4.02
C MET A 32 -0.36 19.44 -5.41
N THR A 33 -1.54 18.91 -5.71
CA THR A 33 -2.13 18.99 -7.04
C THR A 33 -3.40 19.82 -7.04
N ASP A 34 -3.56 20.64 -8.10
CA ASP A 34 -4.79 21.40 -8.37
C ASP A 34 -5.65 20.72 -9.44
N ASP A 35 -5.16 19.65 -10.06
CA ASP A 35 -5.90 18.93 -11.08
C ASP A 35 -7.06 18.16 -10.43
N VAL A 36 -8.29 18.55 -10.75
CA VAL A 36 -9.50 18.01 -10.13
C VAL A 36 -9.67 16.50 -10.40
N GLN A 37 -9.42 16.08 -11.63
CA GLN A 37 -9.57 14.69 -12.01
C GLN A 37 -8.50 13.80 -11.37
N PHE A 38 -7.27 14.28 -11.35
CA PHE A 38 -6.16 13.58 -10.70
C PHE A 38 -6.42 13.44 -9.20
N LYS A 39 -6.80 14.54 -8.55
CA LYS A 39 -7.12 14.53 -7.12
C LYS A 39 -8.24 13.53 -6.80
N ALA A 40 -9.29 13.49 -7.61
CA ALA A 40 -10.41 12.55 -7.41
C ALA A 40 -9.93 11.09 -7.49
N GLU A 41 -9.06 10.78 -8.45
CA GLU A 41 -8.49 9.43 -8.57
C GLU A 41 -7.61 9.09 -7.37
N LEU A 42 -6.80 10.02 -6.89
CA LEU A 42 -5.95 9.81 -5.73
C LEU A 42 -6.77 9.55 -4.45
N LEU A 43 -7.85 10.30 -4.28
CA LEU A 43 -8.74 10.10 -3.13
C LEU A 43 -9.45 8.75 -3.20
N ARG A 44 -9.84 8.32 -4.39
CA ARG A 44 -10.43 6.99 -4.60
C ARG A 44 -9.43 5.89 -4.19
N GLN A 45 -8.20 6.00 -4.64
CA GLN A 45 -7.15 5.02 -4.30
C GLN A 45 -6.86 5.02 -2.80
N ARG A 46 -6.78 6.22 -2.19
CA ARG A 46 -6.57 6.35 -0.75
C ARG A 46 -7.64 5.62 0.06
N ASN A 47 -8.88 5.74 -0.37
CA ASN A 47 -10.00 5.10 0.33
C ASN A 47 -9.91 3.57 0.25
N VAL A 48 -9.47 3.02 -0.88
CA VAL A 48 -9.26 1.58 -1.03
C VAL A 48 -8.12 1.10 -0.13
N TYR A 49 -7.00 1.81 -0.11
CA TYR A 49 -5.91 1.49 0.82
C TYR A 49 -6.39 1.49 2.27
N HIS A 50 -7.17 2.49 2.64
CA HIS A 50 -7.70 2.59 4.00
C HIS A 50 -8.58 1.39 4.36
N GLN A 51 -9.46 0.99 3.45
CA GLN A 51 -10.34 -0.16 3.66
C GLN A 51 -9.56 -1.46 3.82
N LEU A 52 -8.60 -1.71 2.92
CA LEU A 52 -7.75 -2.90 2.98
C LEU A 52 -6.92 -2.92 4.26
N ASN A 53 -6.41 -1.77 4.67
CA ASN A 53 -5.65 -1.62 5.91
C ASN A 53 -6.52 -2.01 7.12
N GLN A 54 -7.75 -1.52 7.18
CA GLN A 54 -8.66 -1.84 8.29
C GLN A 54 -9.01 -3.33 8.31
N GLU A 55 -9.26 -3.94 7.16
CA GLU A 55 -9.53 -5.37 7.09
C GLU A 55 -8.34 -6.19 7.60
N ALA A 56 -7.12 -5.77 7.26
CA ALA A 56 -5.90 -6.44 7.74
C ALA A 56 -5.73 -6.30 9.25
N HIS A 57 -5.95 -5.11 9.80
CA HIS A 57 -5.91 -4.88 11.25
C HIS A 57 -6.94 -5.75 11.97
N THR A 58 -8.15 -5.80 11.48
CA THR A 58 -9.22 -6.62 12.05
C THR A 58 -8.83 -8.10 12.04
N ALA A 59 -8.24 -8.57 10.94
CA ALA A 59 -7.80 -9.96 10.84
C ALA A 59 -6.67 -10.28 11.82
N ILE A 60 -5.74 -9.35 12.02
CA ILE A 60 -4.64 -9.52 12.99
C ILE A 60 -5.21 -9.60 14.41
N GLU A 61 -6.12 -8.71 14.77
CA GLU A 61 -6.77 -8.72 16.08
C GLU A 61 -7.52 -10.03 16.32
N ALA A 62 -8.22 -10.54 15.31
CA ALA A 62 -8.94 -11.81 15.39
C ALA A 62 -8.00 -12.99 15.66
N CYS A 63 -6.73 -12.88 15.25
CA CYS A 63 -5.70 -13.89 15.52
C CYS A 63 -4.98 -13.65 16.86
N GLY A 64 -5.38 -12.66 17.63
CA GLY A 64 -4.73 -12.30 18.90
C GLY A 64 -3.40 -11.59 18.73
N GLY A 65 -3.10 -11.09 17.54
CA GLY A 65 -1.87 -10.35 17.25
C GLY A 65 -2.02 -8.86 17.43
N ILE A 66 -0.89 -8.16 17.37
CA ILE A 66 -0.81 -6.70 17.40
C ILE A 66 -0.11 -6.24 16.13
N ALA A 67 -0.75 -5.35 15.37
CA ALA A 67 -0.17 -4.82 14.15
C ALA A 67 1.07 -3.96 14.47
N GLN A 68 2.17 -4.22 13.76
CA GLN A 68 3.44 -3.52 13.93
C GLN A 68 3.75 -2.59 12.74
N GLY A 69 2.73 -2.26 11.93
CA GLY A 69 2.90 -1.47 10.71
C GLY A 69 3.62 -0.16 10.92
N GLN A 70 3.34 0.54 12.03
CA GLN A 70 3.92 1.86 12.29
C GLN A 70 5.45 1.84 12.43
N SER A 71 6.02 0.83 13.08
CA SER A 71 7.48 0.77 13.26
C SER A 71 8.20 0.47 11.95
N ALA A 72 7.63 -0.37 11.09
CA ALA A 72 8.15 -0.60 9.76
C ALA A 72 7.91 0.61 8.85
N MET A 73 6.77 1.28 8.99
CA MET A 73 6.44 2.52 8.25
C MET A 73 7.43 3.64 8.52
N ALA A 74 7.94 3.76 9.73
CA ALA A 74 8.94 4.78 10.05
C ALA A 74 10.19 4.65 9.18
N LYS A 75 10.62 3.42 8.90
CA LYS A 75 11.77 3.16 8.02
C LYS A 75 11.45 3.45 6.55
N LEU A 76 10.27 3.06 6.10
CA LEU A 76 9.82 3.28 4.72
C LEU A 76 9.55 4.76 4.48
N ASN A 77 8.89 5.44 5.41
CA ASN A 77 8.62 6.86 5.32
C ASN A 77 9.90 7.71 5.28
N THR A 78 10.98 7.26 5.90
CA THR A 78 12.25 7.97 5.82
C THR A 78 12.75 8.03 4.38
N LYS A 79 12.65 6.93 3.63
CA LYS A 79 13.04 6.91 2.21
C LYS A 79 12.10 7.77 1.36
N MET A 80 10.80 7.60 1.53
CA MET A 80 9.80 8.37 0.78
C MET A 80 9.80 9.84 1.19
N GLY A 81 9.97 10.13 2.48
CA GLY A 81 9.99 11.48 3.02
C GLY A 81 11.12 12.32 2.45
N ILE A 82 12.29 11.73 2.21
CA ILE A 82 13.40 12.43 1.57
C ILE A 82 13.02 12.85 0.15
N SER A 83 12.44 11.94 -0.62
CA SER A 83 11.99 12.22 -1.99
C SER A 83 10.91 13.30 -2.03
N MET A 84 9.97 13.27 -1.10
CA MET A 84 8.89 14.26 -1.02
C MET A 84 9.38 15.64 -0.63
N LYS A 85 10.32 15.73 0.33
CA LYS A 85 10.87 17.00 0.79
C LYS A 85 11.69 17.70 -0.29
N THR A 86 12.34 16.95 -1.16
CA THR A 86 13.18 17.49 -2.23
C THR A 86 12.42 17.66 -3.55
N LEU A 87 11.13 17.34 -3.56
CA LEU A 87 10.32 17.39 -4.76
C LEU A 87 10.13 18.83 -5.23
N THR A 88 10.65 19.16 -6.41
CA THR A 88 10.53 20.47 -7.03
C THR A 88 9.48 20.47 -8.14
N ASP A 89 9.31 19.36 -8.85
CA ASP A 89 8.33 19.24 -9.93
C ASP A 89 7.04 18.59 -9.41
N LYS A 90 6.03 19.43 -9.19
CA LYS A 90 4.70 19.01 -8.70
C LYS A 90 3.67 18.93 -9.83
N SER A 91 4.12 18.84 -11.08
CA SER A 91 3.21 18.63 -12.20
C SER A 91 2.44 17.33 -12.05
N THR A 92 1.23 17.29 -12.58
CA THR A 92 0.39 16.08 -12.57
C THR A 92 1.15 14.90 -13.16
N ARG A 93 1.84 15.11 -14.28
CA ARG A 93 2.63 14.06 -14.92
C ARG A 93 3.72 13.49 -14.02
N ASN A 94 4.47 14.36 -13.34
CA ASN A 94 5.55 13.91 -12.46
C ASN A 94 5.00 13.19 -11.22
N LEU A 95 3.94 13.70 -10.63
CA LEU A 95 3.29 13.06 -9.49
C LEU A 95 2.71 11.69 -9.88
N ALA A 96 2.08 11.61 -11.05
CA ALA A 96 1.56 10.34 -11.58
C ALA A 96 2.68 9.32 -11.82
N GLU A 97 3.80 9.77 -12.37
CA GLU A 97 4.98 8.91 -12.59
C GLU A 97 5.50 8.35 -11.28
N MET A 98 5.65 9.18 -10.26
CA MET A 98 6.09 8.74 -8.93
C MET A 98 5.14 7.70 -8.34
N LEU A 99 3.83 7.94 -8.45
CA LEU A 99 2.82 7.02 -7.94
C LEU A 99 2.76 5.71 -8.72
N THR A 100 2.98 5.77 -10.03
CA THR A 100 3.07 4.57 -10.87
C THR A 100 4.23 3.69 -10.41
N GLN A 101 5.38 4.28 -10.14
CA GLN A 101 6.54 3.56 -9.61
C GLN A 101 6.24 2.97 -8.23
N GLY A 102 5.60 3.75 -7.35
CA GLY A 102 5.21 3.29 -6.03
C GLY A 102 4.24 2.11 -6.07
N SER A 103 3.24 2.17 -6.96
CA SER A 103 2.30 1.06 -7.15
C SER A 103 3.00 -0.21 -7.63
N GLY A 104 3.97 -0.06 -8.55
CA GLY A 104 4.78 -1.18 -9.04
C GLY A 104 5.60 -1.83 -7.93
N MET A 105 6.20 -1.02 -7.07
CA MET A 105 6.93 -1.52 -5.90
C MET A 105 5.99 -2.25 -4.95
N GLY A 106 4.80 -1.73 -4.72
CA GLY A 106 3.79 -2.38 -3.90
C GLY A 106 3.39 -3.75 -4.42
N VAL A 107 3.22 -3.88 -5.74
CA VAL A 107 2.92 -5.17 -6.38
C VAL A 107 4.05 -6.18 -6.10
N VAL A 108 5.29 -5.75 -6.27
CA VAL A 108 6.46 -6.61 -6.01
C VAL A 108 6.46 -7.07 -4.54
N ASP A 109 6.20 -6.16 -3.60
CA ASP A 109 6.16 -6.49 -2.18
C ASP A 109 5.04 -7.49 -1.88
N CYS A 110 3.87 -7.35 -2.50
CA CYS A 110 2.77 -8.32 -2.36
C CYS A 110 3.15 -9.70 -2.87
N VAL A 111 3.80 -9.77 -4.04
CA VAL A 111 4.23 -11.03 -4.62
C VAL A 111 5.24 -11.72 -3.71
N LYS A 112 6.22 -10.97 -3.24
CA LYS A 112 7.25 -11.51 -2.32
C LYS A 112 6.61 -12.04 -1.03
N ALA A 113 5.72 -11.27 -0.42
CA ALA A 113 5.06 -11.66 0.83
C ALA A 113 4.26 -12.94 0.65
N GLN A 114 3.53 -13.06 -0.45
CA GLN A 114 2.75 -14.26 -0.73
C GLN A 114 3.65 -15.50 -0.91
N LYS A 115 4.83 -15.33 -1.50
CA LYS A 115 5.80 -16.41 -1.67
C LYS A 115 6.53 -16.75 -0.37
N ASP A 116 6.80 -15.73 0.46
CA ASP A 116 7.51 -15.92 1.73
C ASP A 116 6.62 -16.58 2.78
N TYR A 117 5.30 -16.39 2.70
CA TYR A 117 4.34 -16.87 3.69
C TYR A 117 3.28 -17.79 3.07
N PRO A 118 3.71 -18.94 2.49
CA PRO A 118 2.80 -19.80 1.72
C PRO A 118 1.76 -20.53 2.57
N ASN A 119 2.00 -20.63 3.88
CA ASN A 119 1.09 -21.36 4.79
C ASN A 119 0.04 -20.44 5.44
N ALA A 120 -0.05 -19.18 5.02
CA ALA A 120 -1.04 -18.25 5.54
C ALA A 120 -2.47 -18.76 5.29
N ALA A 121 -3.41 -18.36 6.15
CA ALA A 121 -4.81 -18.71 6.03
C ALA A 121 -5.41 -18.16 4.72
N PRO A 122 -6.46 -18.79 4.17
CA PRO A 122 -7.09 -18.34 2.93
C PRO A 122 -7.55 -16.88 2.96
N GLY A 123 -8.03 -16.40 4.10
CA GLY A 123 -8.46 -15.01 4.26
C GLY A 123 -7.31 -14.01 4.09
N ALA A 124 -6.15 -14.31 4.67
CA ALA A 124 -4.96 -13.47 4.51
C ALA A 124 -4.46 -13.49 3.07
N LYS A 125 -4.46 -14.65 2.44
CA LYS A 125 -4.06 -14.78 1.04
C LYS A 125 -4.96 -13.98 0.11
N ARG A 126 -6.27 -14.02 0.33
CA ARG A 126 -7.23 -13.23 -0.46
C ARG A 126 -7.01 -11.74 -0.29
N LEU A 127 -6.72 -11.31 0.93
CA LEU A 127 -6.48 -9.89 1.21
C LEU A 127 -5.23 -9.39 0.50
N ALA A 128 -4.15 -10.16 0.55
CA ALA A 128 -2.91 -9.84 -0.17
C ALA A 128 -3.13 -9.82 -1.68
N GLN A 129 -3.91 -10.76 -2.21
CA GLN A 129 -4.24 -10.82 -3.63
C GLN A 129 -5.08 -9.61 -4.05
N ARG A 130 -6.06 -9.22 -3.25
CA ARG A 130 -6.88 -8.04 -3.52
C ARG A 130 -6.03 -6.77 -3.54
N LEU A 131 -5.09 -6.65 -2.63
CA LEU A 131 -4.16 -5.53 -2.59
C LEU A 131 -3.29 -5.49 -3.85
N GLN A 132 -2.74 -6.62 -4.26
CA GLN A 132 -1.94 -6.73 -5.47
C GLN A 132 -2.73 -6.30 -6.70
N GLU A 133 -3.93 -6.84 -6.89
CA GLU A 133 -4.81 -6.51 -8.02
C GLU A 133 -5.18 -5.04 -8.03
N PHE A 134 -5.49 -4.48 -6.86
CA PHE A 134 -5.79 -3.06 -6.73
C PHE A 134 -4.60 -2.20 -7.16
N GLN A 135 -3.38 -2.56 -6.76
CA GLN A 135 -2.18 -1.79 -7.12
C GLN A 135 -1.85 -1.90 -8.61
N GLU A 136 -2.06 -3.07 -9.22
CA GLU A 136 -1.92 -3.24 -10.66
C GLU A 136 -2.93 -2.37 -11.42
N ASP A 137 -4.18 -2.34 -10.99
CA ASP A 137 -5.23 -1.50 -11.55
C ASP A 137 -4.94 -0.01 -11.35
N SER A 138 -4.46 0.36 -10.17
CA SER A 138 -4.10 1.75 -9.87
C SER A 138 -3.01 2.26 -10.80
N ARG A 139 -2.02 1.43 -11.09
CA ARG A 139 -0.97 1.79 -12.03
C ARG A 139 -1.53 2.10 -13.42
N VAL A 140 -2.44 1.26 -13.91
CA VAL A 140 -3.08 1.47 -15.21
C VAL A 140 -3.87 2.79 -15.22
N LYS A 141 -4.60 3.07 -14.15
CA LYS A 141 -5.39 4.32 -14.05
C LYS A 141 -4.50 5.55 -13.97
N LEU A 142 -3.36 5.46 -13.30
CA LEU A 142 -2.41 6.57 -13.24
C LEU A 142 -1.77 6.88 -14.59
N GLU A 143 -1.68 5.91 -15.47
CA GLU A 143 -1.13 6.13 -16.82
C GLU A 143 -1.90 7.19 -17.61
N GLN A 144 -3.17 7.41 -17.30
CA GLN A 144 -3.97 8.45 -17.95
C GLN A 144 -3.45 9.86 -17.68
N PHE A 145 -2.64 10.03 -16.66
CA PHE A 145 -2.10 11.32 -16.25
C PHE A 145 -0.63 11.54 -16.62
N LEU A 146 -0.05 10.58 -17.32
CA LEU A 146 1.35 10.65 -17.78
C LEU A 146 1.58 11.53 -19.02
#